data_5511aa01898606f6c17a7a66cba8d8a5
#
_entry.id   5511aa01898606f6c17a7a66cba8d8a5
#
_cell.length_a   1.000
_cell.length_b   1.000
_cell.length_c   1.000
_cell.angle_alpha   90.00
_cell.angle_beta   90.00
_cell.angle_gamma   90.00
#
_symmetry.space_group_name_H-M   'P 1'
#
loop_
_entity.id
_entity.type
_entity.pdbx_description
1 polymer ?
#
loop_
_entity_poly.entity_id
_entity_poly.type
_entity_poly.pdbx_seq_one_letter_code
_entity_poly.pdbx_strand_id
1 'polypeptide(L)'
;GLAQALVTLACCLSQSARPGAAVVTTQQALTVRRRLVRADPDVHTPRLAADLARLAPRLRTVGYVDEALEMAREAAGLYRHLDEEEVGSCTGDLAGALEVLAACGAAVGRRTEALEAAEEAAALYRGLARRTPALYSPKAAHTLATLARRLSDVGRHREALAAGEEAVNLARALANSAPDSH
;
A
#
# COMPACT_ATOMS: atom_id res chain seq x y z
N GLY A 1 16.78 -7.16 -15.04
CA GLY A 1 17.36 -6.04 -15.79
C GLY A 1 17.64 -4.82 -14.92
N LEU A 2 18.18 -3.73 -15.50
CA LEU A 2 18.68 -2.54 -14.80
C LEU A 2 17.68 -1.90 -13.84
N ALA A 3 16.42 -1.71 -14.26
CA ALA A 3 15.39 -1.13 -13.39
C ALA A 3 15.22 -1.91 -12.08
N GLN A 4 15.16 -3.24 -12.18
CA GLN A 4 15.02 -4.10 -11.00
C GLN A 4 16.24 -4.01 -10.06
N ALA A 5 17.46 -3.96 -10.63
CA ALA A 5 18.68 -3.80 -9.83
C ALA A 5 18.69 -2.46 -9.08
N LEU A 6 18.28 -1.37 -9.76
CA LEU A 6 18.15 -0.04 -9.14
C LEU A 6 17.10 0.00 -8.05
N VAL A 7 15.95 -0.65 -8.23
CA VAL A 7 14.92 -0.74 -7.18
C VAL A 7 15.46 -1.50 -5.96
N THR A 8 16.16 -2.61 -6.17
CA THR A 8 16.77 -3.37 -5.07
C THR A 8 17.81 -2.52 -4.34
N LEU A 9 18.67 -1.82 -5.08
CA LEU A 9 19.68 -0.92 -4.49
C LEU A 9 19.02 0.21 -3.69
N ALA A 10 17.97 0.85 -4.20
CA ALA A 10 17.24 1.89 -3.48
C ALA A 10 16.66 1.36 -2.14
N CYS A 11 16.12 0.13 -2.15
CA CYS A 11 15.66 -0.53 -0.94
C CYS A 11 16.78 -0.75 0.09
N CYS A 12 17.95 -1.21 -0.36
CA CYS A 12 19.12 -1.41 0.52
C CYS A 12 19.63 -0.08 1.09
N LEU A 13 19.70 0.96 0.24
CA LEU A 13 20.16 2.30 0.66
C LEU A 13 19.22 2.93 1.69
N SER A 14 17.90 2.72 1.58
CA SER A 14 16.94 3.21 2.57
C SER A 14 17.12 2.54 3.94
N GLN A 15 17.60 1.30 3.97
CA GLN A 15 17.89 0.57 5.21
C GLN A 15 19.27 0.92 5.80
N SER A 16 20.20 1.40 4.97
CA SER A 16 21.59 1.69 5.35
C SER A 16 21.80 3.13 5.84
N ALA A 17 20.75 3.84 6.25
CA ALA A 17 20.80 5.25 6.67
C ALA A 17 21.47 6.19 5.64
N ARG A 18 21.29 5.93 4.35
CA ARG A 18 21.76 6.76 3.23
C ARG A 18 20.58 7.34 2.42
N PRO A 19 19.75 8.21 3.04
CA PRO A 19 18.48 8.65 2.47
C PRO A 19 18.64 9.38 1.14
N GLY A 20 19.62 10.25 1.02
CA GLY A 20 19.87 10.99 -0.23
C GLY A 20 20.21 10.06 -1.40
N ALA A 21 21.05 9.05 -1.17
CA ALA A 21 21.37 8.06 -2.21
C ALA A 21 20.14 7.19 -2.56
N ALA A 22 19.32 6.85 -1.57
CA ALA A 22 18.09 6.09 -1.80
C ALA A 22 17.11 6.85 -2.71
N VAL A 23 16.91 8.16 -2.50
CA VAL A 23 16.03 8.99 -3.34
C VAL A 23 16.57 9.07 -4.77
N VAL A 24 17.84 9.39 -4.95
CA VAL A 24 18.46 9.49 -6.30
C VAL A 24 18.32 8.15 -7.04
N THR A 25 18.62 7.03 -6.36
CA THR A 25 18.52 5.70 -6.98
C THR A 25 17.06 5.34 -7.30
N THR A 26 16.11 5.74 -6.46
CA THR A 26 14.67 5.58 -6.73
C THR A 26 14.26 6.33 -7.99
N GLN A 27 14.65 7.60 -8.13
CA GLN A 27 14.35 8.40 -9.32
C GLN A 27 14.95 7.79 -10.60
N GLN A 28 16.19 7.28 -10.53
CA GLN A 28 16.81 6.56 -11.63
C GLN A 28 16.05 5.30 -12.01
N ALA A 29 15.66 4.48 -11.03
CA ALA A 29 14.88 3.28 -11.25
C ALA A 29 13.55 3.57 -11.96
N LEU A 30 12.80 4.55 -11.46
CA LEU A 30 11.52 4.96 -12.04
C LEU A 30 11.67 5.56 -13.44
N THR A 31 12.72 6.33 -13.68
CA THR A 31 13.05 6.86 -15.02
C THR A 31 13.25 5.72 -16.03
N VAL A 32 14.03 4.71 -15.67
CA VAL A 32 14.24 3.53 -16.53
C VAL A 32 12.91 2.77 -16.71
N ARG A 33 12.14 2.57 -15.64
CA ARG A 33 10.85 1.86 -15.71
C ARG A 33 9.85 2.59 -16.60
N ARG A 34 9.70 3.91 -16.47
CA ARG A 34 8.80 4.72 -17.31
C ARG A 34 9.19 4.70 -18.80
N ARG A 35 10.50 4.60 -19.12
CA ARG A 35 10.94 4.39 -20.52
C ARG A 35 10.48 3.03 -21.05
N LEU A 36 10.56 1.99 -20.23
CA LEU A 36 10.08 0.65 -20.60
C LEU A 36 8.56 0.61 -20.80
N VAL A 37 7.80 1.30 -19.95
CA VAL A 37 6.33 1.45 -20.10
C VAL A 37 5.98 2.11 -21.45
N ARG A 38 6.75 3.10 -21.90
CA ARG A 38 6.51 3.73 -23.22
C ARG A 38 6.78 2.79 -24.39
N ALA A 39 7.68 1.83 -24.23
CA ALA A 39 8.00 0.86 -25.27
C ALA A 39 7.02 -0.31 -25.30
N ASP A 40 6.57 -0.77 -24.14
CA ASP A 40 5.63 -1.88 -23.97
C ASP A 40 4.79 -1.66 -22.69
N PRO A 41 3.63 -0.96 -22.81
CA PRO A 41 2.78 -0.64 -21.67
C PRO A 41 2.24 -1.87 -20.94
N ASP A 42 1.75 -2.87 -21.67
CA ASP A 42 1.07 -4.03 -21.10
C ASP A 42 1.98 -4.83 -20.17
N VAL A 43 3.24 -5.00 -20.57
CA VAL A 43 4.25 -5.73 -19.78
C VAL A 43 4.81 -4.90 -18.63
N HIS A 44 4.92 -3.59 -18.80
CA HIS A 44 5.71 -2.76 -17.88
C HIS A 44 4.89 -1.89 -16.95
N THR A 45 3.61 -1.61 -17.22
CA THR A 45 2.74 -0.85 -16.30
C THR A 45 2.53 -1.57 -14.97
N PRO A 46 2.21 -2.89 -14.92
CA PRO A 46 2.09 -3.60 -13.64
C PRO A 46 3.39 -3.57 -12.82
N ARG A 47 4.53 -3.64 -13.51
CA ARG A 47 5.85 -3.56 -12.86
C ARG A 47 6.16 -2.16 -12.33
N LEU A 48 5.73 -1.10 -13.02
CA LEU A 48 5.84 0.28 -12.53
C LEU A 48 5.01 0.45 -11.27
N ALA A 49 3.75 0.01 -11.27
CA ALA A 49 2.88 0.06 -10.11
C ALA A 49 3.50 -0.65 -8.90
N ALA A 50 4.04 -1.86 -9.10
CA ALA A 50 4.70 -2.64 -8.05
C ALA A 50 5.97 -1.95 -7.52
N ASP A 51 6.79 -1.36 -8.39
CA ASP A 51 7.99 -0.63 -7.97
C ASP A 51 7.63 0.60 -7.14
N LEU A 52 6.63 1.39 -7.57
CA LEU A 52 6.12 2.55 -6.85
C LEU A 52 5.57 2.17 -5.46
N ALA A 53 4.69 1.16 -5.39
CA ALA A 53 4.11 0.68 -4.14
C ALA A 53 5.17 0.17 -3.15
N ARG A 54 6.25 -0.42 -3.65
CA ARG A 54 7.36 -0.93 -2.83
C ARG A 54 8.30 0.17 -2.35
N LEU A 55 8.55 1.20 -3.16
CA LEU A 55 9.51 2.26 -2.86
C LEU A 55 8.89 3.37 -1.99
N ALA A 56 7.61 3.69 -2.17
CA ALA A 56 6.94 4.74 -1.42
C ALA A 56 7.06 4.60 0.12
N PRO A 57 6.76 3.45 0.76
CA PRO A 57 6.90 3.33 2.21
C PRO A 57 8.35 3.49 2.68
N ARG A 58 9.33 3.16 1.84
CA ARG A 58 10.74 3.31 2.16
C ARG A 58 11.19 4.77 2.13
N LEU A 59 10.76 5.55 1.13
CA LEU A 59 11.01 6.98 1.10
C LEU A 59 10.36 7.68 2.30
N ARG A 60 9.14 7.28 2.65
CA ARG A 60 8.47 7.80 3.85
C ARG A 60 9.30 7.56 5.12
N THR A 61 9.88 6.36 5.30
CA THR A 61 10.67 6.05 6.50
C THR A 61 11.98 6.85 6.60
N VAL A 62 12.53 7.28 5.47
CA VAL A 62 13.74 8.12 5.44
C VAL A 62 13.44 9.62 5.35
N GLY A 63 12.17 10.02 5.52
CA GLY A 63 11.75 11.42 5.66
C GLY A 63 11.29 12.11 4.37
N TYR A 64 11.34 11.45 3.22
CA TYR A 64 10.86 11.99 1.93
C TYR A 64 9.36 11.68 1.75
N VAL A 65 8.52 12.32 2.58
CA VAL A 65 7.11 11.95 2.73
C VAL A 65 6.27 12.44 1.57
N ASP A 66 6.57 13.62 1.02
CA ASP A 66 5.84 14.17 -0.12
C ASP A 66 6.09 13.34 -1.39
N GLU A 67 7.34 12.98 -1.67
CA GLU A 67 7.68 12.09 -2.78
C GLU A 67 7.04 10.70 -2.60
N ALA A 68 7.04 10.18 -1.38
CA ALA A 68 6.38 8.93 -1.07
C ALA A 68 4.87 8.99 -1.32
N LEU A 69 4.23 10.12 -0.99
CA LEU A 69 2.81 10.33 -1.25
C LEU A 69 2.49 10.34 -2.75
N GLU A 70 3.25 11.08 -3.54
CA GLU A 70 3.07 11.12 -4.99
C GLU A 70 3.25 9.72 -5.62
N MET A 71 4.27 8.98 -5.19
CA MET A 71 4.48 7.62 -5.64
C MET A 71 3.32 6.68 -5.24
N ALA A 72 2.79 6.81 -4.04
CA ALA A 72 1.66 6.02 -3.57
C ALA A 72 0.38 6.32 -4.37
N ARG A 73 0.14 7.59 -4.72
CA ARG A 73 -0.97 7.99 -5.61
C ARG A 73 -0.84 7.38 -6.99
N GLU A 74 0.35 7.50 -7.60
CA GLU A 74 0.63 6.92 -8.92
C GLU A 74 0.43 5.40 -8.89
N ALA A 75 0.92 4.71 -7.86
CA ALA A 75 0.75 3.27 -7.70
C ALA A 75 -0.73 2.88 -7.61
N ALA A 76 -1.50 3.54 -6.74
CA ALA A 76 -2.93 3.28 -6.58
C ALA A 76 -3.72 3.55 -7.88
N GLY A 77 -3.40 4.63 -8.59
CA GLY A 77 -4.00 4.95 -9.88
C GLY A 77 -3.74 3.89 -10.96
N LEU A 78 -2.48 3.44 -11.06
CA LEU A 78 -2.10 2.40 -12.02
C LEU A 78 -2.77 1.06 -11.69
N TYR A 79 -2.79 0.64 -10.43
CA TYR A 79 -3.46 -0.61 -10.04
C TYR A 79 -4.97 -0.54 -10.21
N ARG A 80 -5.60 0.62 -9.98
CA ARG A 80 -7.05 0.78 -10.24
C ARG A 80 -7.35 0.62 -11.73
N HIS A 81 -6.55 1.22 -12.61
CA HIS A 81 -6.70 1.06 -14.05
C HIS A 81 -6.51 -0.40 -14.49
N LEU A 82 -5.48 -1.08 -14.00
CA LEU A 82 -5.22 -2.49 -14.30
C LEU A 82 -6.34 -3.41 -13.78
N ASP A 83 -6.91 -3.13 -12.61
CA ASP A 83 -8.01 -3.92 -12.04
C ASP A 83 -9.34 -3.69 -12.77
N GLU A 84 -9.51 -2.52 -13.39
CA GLU A 84 -10.65 -2.21 -14.29
C GLU A 84 -10.52 -2.93 -15.64
N GLU A 85 -9.31 -3.02 -16.22
CA GLU A 85 -9.05 -3.72 -17.48
C GLU A 85 -9.22 -5.23 -17.35
N GLU A 86 -8.73 -5.82 -16.27
CA GLU A 86 -8.89 -7.23 -15.94
C GLU A 86 -9.45 -7.37 -14.52
N VAL A 87 -10.78 -7.35 -14.43
CA VAL A 87 -11.53 -7.29 -13.18
C VAL A 87 -11.07 -8.34 -12.18
N GLY A 88 -10.56 -7.88 -11.06
CA GLY A 88 -10.14 -8.72 -9.94
C GLY A 88 -8.70 -9.24 -10.02
N SER A 89 -7.94 -8.91 -11.07
CA SER A 89 -6.56 -9.38 -11.25
C SER A 89 -5.58 -8.76 -10.27
N CYS A 90 -5.76 -7.48 -9.97
CA CYS A 90 -4.86 -6.67 -9.15
C CYS A 90 -5.50 -6.15 -7.85
N THR A 91 -6.70 -6.61 -7.48
CA THR A 91 -7.45 -6.09 -6.32
C THR A 91 -6.63 -6.11 -5.02
N GLY A 92 -5.83 -7.17 -4.80
CA GLY A 92 -4.97 -7.27 -3.61
C GLY A 92 -3.81 -6.29 -3.62
N ASP A 93 -3.25 -6.02 -4.79
CA ASP A 93 -2.17 -5.05 -4.98
C ASP A 93 -2.68 -3.61 -4.89
N LEU A 94 -3.88 -3.35 -5.45
CA LEU A 94 -4.57 -2.08 -5.27
C LEU A 94 -4.83 -1.78 -3.79
N ALA A 95 -5.37 -2.75 -3.05
CA ALA A 95 -5.62 -2.58 -1.62
C ALA A 95 -4.33 -2.27 -0.85
N GLY A 96 -3.22 -2.96 -1.18
CA GLY A 96 -1.90 -2.68 -0.61
C GLY A 96 -1.36 -1.29 -0.95
N ALA A 97 -1.53 -0.84 -2.20
CA ALA A 97 -1.12 0.52 -2.61
C ALA A 97 -1.93 1.61 -1.90
N LEU A 98 -3.24 1.38 -1.69
CA LEU A 98 -4.12 2.27 -0.93
C LEU A 98 -3.73 2.35 0.55
N GLU A 99 -3.29 1.26 1.18
CA GLU A 99 -2.73 1.31 2.54
C GLU A 99 -1.50 2.22 2.62
N VAL A 100 -0.61 2.12 1.63
CA VAL A 100 0.58 2.99 1.54
C VAL A 100 0.15 4.45 1.35
N LEU A 101 -0.83 4.70 0.47
CA LEU A 101 -1.39 6.04 0.24
C LEU A 101 -1.99 6.63 1.52
N ALA A 102 -2.79 5.85 2.25
CA ALA A 102 -3.37 6.26 3.53
C ALA A 102 -2.29 6.60 4.58
N ALA A 103 -1.20 5.82 4.62
CA ALA A 103 -0.09 6.05 5.54
C ALA A 103 0.74 7.31 5.18
N CYS A 104 1.00 7.54 3.89
CA CYS A 104 1.71 8.73 3.42
C CYS A 104 0.85 9.99 3.59
N GLY A 105 -0.43 9.95 3.18
CA GLY A 105 -1.36 11.06 3.33
C GLY A 105 -1.51 11.50 4.78
N ALA A 106 -1.63 10.54 5.70
CA ALA A 106 -1.68 10.83 7.13
C ALA A 106 -0.40 11.49 7.65
N ALA A 107 0.76 11.08 7.16
CA ALA A 107 2.05 11.63 7.59
C ALA A 107 2.24 13.11 7.19
N VAL A 108 1.64 13.55 6.07
CA VAL A 108 1.64 14.96 5.62
C VAL A 108 0.39 15.72 6.04
N GLY A 109 -0.47 15.13 6.87
CA GLY A 109 -1.68 15.81 7.39
C GLY A 109 -2.85 15.86 6.40
N ARG A 110 -2.80 15.16 5.28
CA ARG A 110 -3.92 15.05 4.31
C ARG A 110 -4.96 14.05 4.80
N ARG A 111 -5.67 14.42 5.89
CA ARG A 111 -6.54 13.52 6.63
C ARG A 111 -7.68 12.94 5.80
N THR A 112 -8.31 13.75 4.95
CA THR A 112 -9.42 13.30 4.09
C THR A 112 -8.95 12.26 3.09
N GLU A 113 -7.87 12.53 2.36
CA GLU A 113 -7.29 11.60 1.39
C GLU A 113 -6.83 10.30 2.06
N ALA A 114 -6.19 10.41 3.24
CA ALA A 114 -5.78 9.24 4.01
C ALA A 114 -6.95 8.39 4.48
N LEU A 115 -8.08 9.01 4.83
CA LEU A 115 -9.30 8.31 5.20
C LEU A 115 -9.93 7.63 4.00
N GLU A 116 -10.13 8.32 2.89
CA GLU A 116 -10.69 7.76 1.66
C GLU A 116 -9.91 6.53 1.17
N ALA A 117 -8.58 6.64 1.15
CA ALA A 117 -7.71 5.51 0.80
C ALA A 117 -7.84 4.34 1.79
N ALA A 118 -7.98 4.61 3.09
CA ALA A 118 -8.16 3.56 4.10
C ALA A 118 -9.54 2.90 4.01
N GLU A 119 -10.60 3.65 3.72
CA GLU A 119 -11.96 3.14 3.51
C GLU A 119 -12.01 2.20 2.29
N GLU A 120 -11.41 2.62 1.16
CA GLU A 120 -11.33 1.81 -0.06
C GLU A 120 -10.50 0.53 0.19
N ALA A 121 -9.32 0.64 0.79
CA ALA A 121 -8.48 -0.52 1.12
C ALA A 121 -9.21 -1.54 2.02
N ALA A 122 -9.90 -1.05 3.05
CA ALA A 122 -10.67 -1.91 3.96
C ALA A 122 -11.83 -2.62 3.24
N ALA A 123 -12.52 -1.94 2.33
CA ALA A 123 -13.59 -2.54 1.52
C ALA A 123 -13.05 -3.66 0.62
N LEU A 124 -11.92 -3.43 -0.06
CA LEU A 124 -11.28 -4.42 -0.92
C LEU A 124 -10.80 -5.64 -0.12
N TYR A 125 -10.08 -5.43 0.99
CA TYR A 125 -9.61 -6.55 1.81
C TYR A 125 -10.75 -7.32 2.49
N ARG A 126 -11.86 -6.69 2.89
CA ARG A 126 -13.07 -7.41 3.34
C ARG A 126 -13.62 -8.30 2.23
N GLY A 127 -13.69 -7.81 0.99
CA GLY A 127 -14.11 -8.60 -0.17
C GLY A 127 -13.21 -9.80 -0.42
N LEU A 128 -11.89 -9.60 -0.42
CA LEU A 128 -10.89 -10.64 -0.61
C LEU A 128 -10.88 -11.65 0.55
N ALA A 129 -11.04 -11.21 1.80
CA ALA A 129 -11.08 -12.08 2.97
C ALA A 129 -12.31 -13.02 2.98
N ARG A 130 -13.45 -12.59 2.43
CA ARG A 130 -14.61 -13.48 2.24
C ARG A 130 -14.35 -14.61 1.23
N ARG A 131 -13.53 -14.34 0.20
CA ARG A 131 -13.20 -15.32 -0.87
C ARG A 131 -12.04 -16.21 -0.48
N THR A 132 -11.03 -15.66 0.20
CA THR A 132 -9.79 -16.35 0.57
C THR A 132 -9.37 -15.94 1.99
N PRO A 133 -10.06 -16.45 3.04
CA PRO A 133 -9.87 -16.02 4.42
C PRO A 133 -8.44 -16.17 4.92
N ALA A 134 -7.82 -17.33 4.65
CA ALA A 134 -6.46 -17.64 5.14
C ALA A 134 -5.40 -16.61 4.69
N LEU A 135 -5.55 -16.05 3.48
CA LEU A 135 -4.60 -15.10 2.92
C LEU A 135 -4.90 -13.65 3.31
N TYR A 136 -6.18 -13.27 3.33
CA TYR A 136 -6.55 -11.87 3.42
C TYR A 136 -7.17 -11.43 4.75
N SER A 137 -7.61 -12.35 5.63
CA SER A 137 -8.13 -11.95 6.95
C SER A 137 -7.10 -11.23 7.82
N PRO A 138 -5.79 -11.61 7.84
CA PRO A 138 -4.79 -10.83 8.56
C PRO A 138 -4.63 -9.40 8.03
N LYS A 139 -4.64 -9.25 6.69
CA LYS A 139 -4.57 -7.94 6.04
C LYS A 139 -5.81 -7.10 6.32
N ALA A 140 -7.00 -7.69 6.21
CA ALA A 140 -8.26 -7.02 6.53
C ALA A 140 -8.28 -6.52 7.98
N ALA A 141 -7.85 -7.33 8.95
CA ALA A 141 -7.78 -6.92 10.36
C ALA A 141 -6.80 -5.74 10.56
N HIS A 142 -5.63 -5.77 9.92
CA HIS A 142 -4.65 -4.68 9.98
C HIS A 142 -5.20 -3.39 9.36
N THR A 143 -5.80 -3.48 8.17
CA THR A 143 -6.35 -2.33 7.46
C THR A 143 -7.53 -1.72 8.21
N LEU A 144 -8.40 -2.53 8.82
CA LEU A 144 -9.49 -2.07 9.67
C LEU A 144 -9.01 -1.31 10.91
N ALA A 145 -7.93 -1.77 11.55
CA ALA A 145 -7.32 -1.04 12.65
C ALA A 145 -6.73 0.30 12.18
N THR A 146 -6.18 0.35 10.96
CA THR A 146 -5.71 1.59 10.34
C THR A 146 -6.87 2.52 10.02
N LEU A 147 -7.96 2.00 9.46
CA LEU A 147 -9.19 2.76 9.20
C LEU A 147 -9.77 3.35 10.48
N ALA A 148 -9.86 2.59 11.56
CA ALA A 148 -10.32 3.07 12.86
C ALA A 148 -9.53 4.31 13.32
N ARG A 149 -8.20 4.28 13.17
CA ARG A 149 -7.34 5.41 13.48
C ARG A 149 -7.60 6.62 12.57
N ARG A 150 -7.76 6.41 11.24
CA ARG A 150 -8.07 7.52 10.31
C ARG A 150 -9.42 8.15 10.61
N LEU A 151 -10.44 7.35 10.93
CA LEU A 151 -11.75 7.83 11.35
C LEU A 151 -11.67 8.64 12.64
N SER A 152 -10.89 8.19 13.61
CA SER A 152 -10.64 8.94 14.85
C SER A 152 -9.94 10.29 14.59
N ASP A 153 -8.96 10.33 13.68
CA ASP A 153 -8.23 11.54 13.29
C ASP A 153 -9.15 12.65 12.71
N VAL A 154 -10.31 12.27 12.18
CA VAL A 154 -11.33 13.19 11.63
C VAL A 154 -12.57 13.32 12.53
N GLY A 155 -12.55 12.74 13.74
CA GLY A 155 -13.64 12.85 14.72
C GLY A 155 -14.85 11.92 14.48
N ARG A 156 -14.78 10.98 13.54
CA ARG A 156 -15.83 9.98 13.28
C ARG A 156 -15.74 8.80 14.29
N HIS A 157 -15.86 9.12 15.59
CA HIS A 157 -15.54 8.19 16.68
C HIS A 157 -16.42 6.93 16.73
N ARG A 158 -17.72 7.04 16.40
CA ARG A 158 -18.61 5.87 16.36
C ARG A 158 -18.18 4.86 15.30
N GLU A 159 -17.80 5.35 14.13
CA GLU A 159 -17.34 4.52 13.03
C GLU A 159 -15.93 3.96 13.31
N ALA A 160 -15.08 4.77 13.96
CA ALA A 160 -13.77 4.32 14.43
C ALA A 160 -13.90 3.13 15.40
N LEU A 161 -14.84 3.20 16.34
CA LEU A 161 -15.10 2.12 17.29
C LEU A 161 -15.56 0.85 16.55
N ALA A 162 -16.54 0.96 15.65
CA ALA A 162 -17.07 -0.16 14.89
C ALA A 162 -15.97 -0.86 14.04
N ALA A 163 -15.12 -0.07 13.36
CA ALA A 163 -14.00 -0.60 12.58
C ALA A 163 -12.96 -1.28 13.49
N GLY A 164 -12.69 -0.72 14.66
CA GLY A 164 -11.78 -1.31 15.65
C GLY A 164 -12.30 -2.63 16.21
N GLU A 165 -13.59 -2.71 16.54
CA GLU A 165 -14.24 -3.94 17.02
C GLU A 165 -14.19 -5.04 15.94
N GLU A 166 -14.46 -4.70 14.68
CA GLU A 166 -14.35 -5.65 13.56
C GLU A 166 -12.91 -6.16 13.41
N ALA A 167 -11.91 -5.28 13.52
CA ALA A 167 -10.49 -5.65 13.46
C ALA A 167 -10.14 -6.66 14.58
N VAL A 168 -10.58 -6.40 15.81
CA VAL A 168 -10.34 -7.28 16.96
C VAL A 168 -11.02 -8.63 16.78
N ASN A 169 -12.26 -8.65 16.29
CA ASN A 169 -12.99 -9.90 16.05
C ASN A 169 -12.31 -10.76 14.99
N LEU A 170 -11.83 -10.17 13.89
CA LEU A 170 -11.04 -10.88 12.89
C LEU A 170 -9.71 -11.41 13.46
N ALA A 171 -9.00 -10.59 14.22
CA ALA A 171 -7.75 -11.02 14.84
C ALA A 171 -7.94 -12.16 15.84
N ARG A 172 -9.01 -12.13 16.65
CA ARG A 172 -9.37 -13.24 17.57
C ARG A 172 -9.71 -14.52 16.81
N ALA A 173 -10.50 -14.42 15.74
CA ALA A 173 -10.82 -15.57 14.90
C ALA A 173 -9.58 -16.23 14.30
N LEU A 174 -8.62 -15.41 13.84
CA LEU A 174 -7.33 -15.89 13.35
C LEU A 174 -6.50 -16.58 14.44
N ALA A 175 -6.41 -15.99 15.63
CA ALA A 175 -5.68 -16.60 16.75
C ALA A 175 -6.28 -17.95 17.15
N ASN A 176 -7.62 -18.07 17.15
CA ASN A 176 -8.30 -19.33 17.49
C ASN A 176 -8.19 -20.39 16.37
N SER A 177 -7.95 -19.99 15.13
CA SER A 177 -7.80 -20.92 14.00
C SER A 177 -6.36 -21.39 13.77
N ALA A 178 -5.38 -20.76 14.40
CA ALA A 178 -3.99 -21.21 14.39
C ALA A 178 -3.83 -22.24 15.53
N PRO A 179 -3.69 -23.56 15.25
CA PRO A 179 -3.34 -24.52 16.28
C PRO A 179 -1.95 -24.17 16.80
N ASP A 180 -1.78 -24.30 18.13
CA ASP A 180 -0.59 -23.96 18.90
C ASP A 180 0.71 -24.30 18.17
N SER A 181 1.39 -23.30 17.66
CA SER A 181 2.78 -23.36 17.25
C SER A 181 3.63 -22.95 18.46
N HIS A 182 3.77 -23.88 19.41
CA HIS A 182 4.77 -23.84 20.46
C HIS A 182 5.95 -24.71 20.09
#